data_ff67051ae1ca22ca813acd6a3f36e138
#
_entry.id   ff67051ae1ca22ca813acd6a3f36e138
#
_cell.length_a   1.000
_cell.length_b   1.000
_cell.length_c   1.000
_cell.angle_alpha   90.00
_cell.angle_beta   90.00
_cell.angle_gamma   90.00
#
_symmetry.space_group_name_H-M   'P 1'
#
loop_
_entity.id
_entity.type
_entity.pdbx_description
1 polymer ?
#
loop_
_entity_poly.entity_id
_entity_poly.type
_entity_poly.pdbx_seq_one_letter_code
_entity_poly.pdbx_strand_id
1 'polypeptide(L)'
;MATNNNYADTDLSVYSIEKTPNNRDAELQATRFNFAKFQLQRKNHFQIQFLPSRYDKTLHIDSELRFMVKSFPLPKETTEAQDINYFNQTIKVAGKTTFENFTMVLRDSIGFDVEQKFLNWRNRVYDPRTGRMGLAAMYKLDAIVYEFTPNRDYYRAWKCEGCFPSGVDYGDMDYDDGGEKQVSVTLSVDRAYRDDLQWNSNTQQLDHVVGTAPVSDSLEYDGSQS
;
A
#
# COMPACT_ATOMS: atom_id res chain seq x y z
N MET A 1 25.62 -25.92 -2.24
CA MET A 1 25.83 -24.92 -3.29
C MET A 1 24.51 -24.19 -3.47
N ALA A 2 24.41 -22.99 -2.90
CA ALA A 2 23.22 -22.16 -2.99
C ALA A 2 23.34 -21.32 -4.26
N THR A 3 22.46 -21.52 -5.22
CA THR A 3 22.36 -20.67 -6.41
C THR A 3 21.60 -19.40 -6.02
N ASN A 4 22.37 -18.34 -5.80
CA ASN A 4 21.82 -16.98 -5.66
C ASN A 4 21.26 -16.54 -7.02
N ASN A 5 19.95 -16.68 -7.20
CA ASN A 5 19.24 -16.06 -8.32
C ASN A 5 18.84 -14.63 -7.91
N ASN A 6 19.79 -13.73 -7.87
CA ASN A 6 19.53 -12.29 -7.79
C ASN A 6 19.05 -11.80 -9.17
N TYR A 7 17.73 -11.73 -9.37
CA TYR A 7 17.14 -11.07 -10.54
C TYR A 7 17.41 -9.55 -10.59
N ALA A 8 17.92 -8.97 -9.50
CA ALA A 8 18.29 -7.55 -9.45
C ALA A 8 19.61 -7.23 -10.17
N ASP A 9 20.43 -8.24 -10.44
CA ASP A 9 21.78 -8.08 -11.02
C ASP A 9 21.88 -8.60 -12.46
N THR A 10 20.77 -8.72 -13.17
CA THR A 10 20.87 -8.88 -14.62
C THR A 10 21.35 -7.56 -15.19
N ASP A 11 22.65 -7.49 -15.36
CA ASP A 11 23.35 -6.42 -16.05
C ASP A 11 22.67 -6.16 -17.41
N LEU A 12 21.86 -5.12 -17.46
CA LEU A 12 21.14 -4.71 -18.66
C LEU A 12 22.11 -4.25 -19.77
N SER A 13 23.40 -4.11 -19.45
CA SER A 13 24.45 -3.78 -20.41
C SER A 13 24.73 -4.90 -21.41
N VAL A 14 24.39 -6.16 -21.06
CA VAL A 14 24.54 -7.31 -21.97
C VAL A 14 23.56 -7.25 -23.14
N TYR A 15 22.54 -6.40 -23.06
CA TYR A 15 21.59 -6.16 -24.14
C TYR A 15 21.84 -4.86 -24.90
N SER A 16 23.05 -4.30 -24.82
CA SER A 16 23.47 -3.29 -25.81
C SER A 16 23.39 -3.97 -27.18
N ILE A 17 22.50 -3.46 -28.01
CA ILE A 17 22.39 -3.86 -29.41
C ILE A 17 23.71 -3.49 -30.04
N GLU A 18 24.66 -4.44 -30.15
CA GLU A 18 25.79 -4.26 -31.04
C GLU A 18 25.21 -4.00 -32.44
N LYS A 19 25.50 -2.84 -32.99
CA LYS A 19 25.14 -2.49 -34.36
C LYS A 19 25.85 -3.45 -35.31
N THR A 20 25.25 -4.62 -35.51
CA THR A 20 25.66 -5.48 -36.60
C THR A 20 25.17 -4.89 -37.93
N PRO A 21 25.98 -4.96 -39.01
CA PRO A 21 25.65 -4.29 -40.27
C PRO A 21 24.48 -4.91 -41.04
N ASN A 22 23.86 -5.94 -40.55
CA ASN A 22 22.71 -6.60 -41.19
C ASN A 22 21.39 -6.18 -40.51
N ASN A 23 20.65 -5.31 -41.18
CA ASN A 23 19.33 -4.80 -40.75
C ASN A 23 18.32 -5.89 -40.34
N ARG A 24 18.42 -7.11 -40.87
CA ARG A 24 17.52 -8.23 -40.56
C ARG A 24 17.70 -8.77 -39.12
N ASP A 25 18.93 -8.80 -38.62
CA ASP A 25 19.18 -9.29 -37.27
C ASP A 25 18.76 -8.26 -36.22
N ALA A 26 18.89 -6.97 -36.54
CA ALA A 26 18.40 -5.89 -35.70
C ALA A 26 16.86 -5.85 -35.62
N GLU A 27 16.16 -6.09 -36.73
CA GLU A 27 14.70 -6.21 -36.74
C GLU A 27 14.21 -7.46 -36.02
N LEU A 28 14.89 -8.59 -36.14
CA LEU A 28 14.57 -9.81 -35.40
C LEU A 28 14.83 -9.68 -33.90
N GLN A 29 15.83 -8.91 -33.49
CA GLN A 29 16.10 -8.63 -32.06
C GLN A 29 15.14 -7.60 -31.49
N ALA A 30 14.73 -6.60 -32.27
CA ALA A 30 13.71 -5.63 -31.85
C ALA A 30 12.33 -6.27 -31.65
N THR A 31 12.03 -7.36 -32.35
CA THR A 31 10.79 -8.13 -32.19
C THR A 31 10.85 -9.21 -31.10
N ARG A 32 12.03 -9.50 -30.56
CA ARG A 32 12.16 -10.43 -29.43
C ARG A 32 11.60 -9.76 -28.17
N PHE A 33 10.44 -10.19 -27.78
CA PHE A 33 9.81 -9.77 -26.54
C PHE A 33 10.67 -10.21 -25.35
N ASN A 34 11.27 -9.24 -24.64
CA ASN A 34 12.06 -9.54 -23.46
C ASN A 34 11.13 -9.83 -22.28
N PHE A 35 10.77 -11.08 -22.09
CA PHE A 35 9.86 -11.52 -21.02
C PHE A 35 10.34 -11.15 -19.62
N ALA A 36 11.63 -11.01 -19.40
CA ALA A 36 12.16 -10.61 -18.09
C ALA A 36 11.80 -9.15 -17.74
N LYS A 37 11.81 -8.26 -18.75
CA LYS A 37 11.42 -6.85 -18.58
C LYS A 37 9.89 -6.65 -18.52
N PHE A 38 9.14 -7.56 -19.09
CA PHE A 38 7.67 -7.46 -19.20
C PHE A 38 6.94 -8.40 -18.25
N GLN A 39 7.59 -8.81 -17.17
CA GLN A 39 6.88 -9.58 -16.14
C GLN A 39 5.83 -8.69 -15.48
N LEU A 40 4.58 -9.09 -15.61
CA LEU A 40 3.44 -8.33 -15.10
C LEU A 40 3.35 -8.46 -13.58
N GLN A 41 3.19 -7.32 -12.91
CA GLN A 41 2.86 -7.29 -11.49
C GLN A 41 1.48 -7.88 -11.26
N ARG A 42 1.36 -8.74 -10.26
CA ARG A 42 0.11 -9.41 -9.90
C ARG A 42 -0.60 -8.69 -8.77
N LYS A 43 -1.90 -8.53 -8.88
CA LYS A 43 -2.74 -7.84 -7.89
C LYS A 43 -2.79 -8.52 -6.52
N ASN A 44 -2.48 -9.80 -6.43
CA ASN A 44 -2.54 -10.58 -5.20
C ASN A 44 -1.20 -10.64 -4.43
N HIS A 45 -0.17 -9.91 -4.90
CA HIS A 45 1.13 -9.87 -4.26
C HIS A 45 1.28 -8.57 -3.44
N PHE A 46 0.48 -8.43 -2.40
CA PHE A 46 0.54 -7.29 -1.50
C PHE A 46 0.37 -7.71 -0.04
N GLN A 47 0.78 -6.84 0.85
CA GLN A 47 0.58 -6.96 2.29
C GLN A 47 0.36 -5.56 2.86
N ILE A 48 -0.58 -5.45 3.80
CA ILE A 48 -0.78 -4.21 4.55
C ILE A 48 -0.35 -4.41 6.00
N GLN A 49 0.25 -3.37 6.55
CA GLN A 49 0.63 -3.30 7.96
C GLN A 49 0.22 -1.95 8.51
N PHE A 50 -0.49 -1.93 9.63
CA PHE A 50 -0.73 -0.72 10.39
C PHE A 50 0.39 -0.53 11.41
N LEU A 51 0.91 0.67 11.47
CA LEU A 51 1.91 1.02 12.47
C LEU A 51 1.21 1.35 13.80
N PRO A 52 1.80 0.97 14.94
CA PRO A 52 1.22 1.28 16.24
C PRO A 52 1.13 2.79 16.44
N SER A 53 0.10 3.23 17.15
CA SER A 53 -0.06 4.63 17.49
C SER A 53 1.13 5.14 18.33
N ARG A 54 1.63 6.33 17.98
CA ARG A 54 2.71 6.98 18.76
C ARG A 54 2.24 7.46 20.13
N TYR A 55 0.95 7.76 20.26
CA TYR A 55 0.37 8.38 21.46
C TYR A 55 -0.44 7.40 22.31
N ASP A 56 -1.06 6.40 21.69
CA ASP A 56 -1.84 5.38 22.37
C ASP A 56 -1.31 3.99 22.03
N LYS A 57 -0.46 3.46 22.90
CA LYS A 57 0.13 2.12 22.74
C LYS A 57 -0.90 0.98 22.79
N THR A 58 -2.11 1.25 23.28
CA THR A 58 -3.18 0.25 23.34
C THR A 58 -3.93 0.15 22.02
N LEU A 59 -3.77 1.13 21.11
CA LEU A 59 -4.28 1.07 19.76
C LEU A 59 -3.22 0.50 18.83
N HIS A 60 -3.32 -0.78 18.58
CA HIS A 60 -2.53 -1.49 17.58
C HIS A 60 -3.43 -2.47 16.84
N ILE A 61 -3.10 -2.69 15.60
CA ILE A 61 -3.73 -3.72 14.79
C ILE A 61 -2.66 -4.76 14.52
N ASP A 62 -2.96 -5.99 14.93
CA ASP A 62 -1.98 -7.08 14.89
C ASP A 62 -1.52 -7.37 13.46
N SER A 63 -0.28 -7.82 13.34
CA SER A 63 0.32 -8.19 12.06
C SER A 63 -0.44 -9.33 11.34
N GLU A 64 -1.24 -10.10 12.07
CA GLU A 64 -2.08 -11.17 11.53
C GLU A 64 -3.20 -10.65 10.63
N LEU A 65 -3.57 -9.36 10.74
CA LEU A 65 -4.53 -8.74 9.84
C LEU A 65 -4.16 -8.95 8.37
N ARG A 66 -2.87 -9.03 8.05
CA ARG A 66 -2.38 -9.29 6.68
C ARG A 66 -2.99 -10.52 6.02
N PHE A 67 -3.36 -11.53 6.82
CA PHE A 67 -3.99 -12.76 6.31
C PHE A 67 -5.49 -12.62 6.11
N MET A 68 -6.10 -11.62 6.75
CA MET A 68 -7.54 -11.39 6.70
C MET A 68 -7.93 -10.43 5.55
N VAL A 69 -6.97 -9.69 4.99
CA VAL A 69 -7.24 -8.74 3.91
C VAL A 69 -7.59 -9.49 2.62
N LYS A 70 -8.80 -9.27 2.12
CA LYS A 70 -9.28 -9.79 0.84
C LYS A 70 -8.94 -8.83 -0.31
N SER A 71 -9.21 -7.56 -0.13
CA SER A 71 -8.90 -6.53 -1.11
C SER A 71 -8.53 -5.21 -0.45
N PHE A 72 -7.61 -4.51 -1.07
CA PHE A 72 -7.17 -3.19 -0.66
C PHE A 72 -6.92 -2.34 -1.90
N PRO A 73 -7.65 -1.24 -2.11
CA PRO A 73 -7.36 -0.31 -3.19
C PRO A 73 -6.17 0.57 -2.82
N LEU A 74 -5.31 0.86 -3.78
CA LEU A 74 -4.25 1.84 -3.59
C LEU A 74 -4.83 3.25 -3.44
N PRO A 75 -4.15 4.14 -2.71
CA PRO A 75 -4.57 5.52 -2.53
C PRO A 75 -4.74 6.24 -3.87
N LYS A 76 -5.78 7.06 -3.94
CA LYS A 76 -6.04 7.94 -5.08
C LYS A 76 -5.92 9.39 -4.63
N GLU A 77 -5.28 10.19 -5.46
CA GLU A 77 -5.13 11.62 -5.25
C GLU A 77 -5.81 12.40 -6.37
N THR A 78 -6.35 13.55 -6.05
CA THR A 78 -6.95 14.48 -6.98
C THR A 78 -6.46 15.88 -6.69
N THR A 79 -5.90 16.53 -7.71
CA THR A 79 -5.48 17.92 -7.63
C THR A 79 -6.48 18.78 -8.40
N GLU A 80 -7.10 19.72 -7.71
CA GLU A 80 -8.00 20.68 -8.35
C GLU A 80 -7.22 21.60 -9.28
N ALA A 81 -7.80 21.90 -10.44
CA ALA A 81 -7.26 22.94 -11.32
C ALA A 81 -7.95 24.27 -11.00
N GLN A 82 -7.18 25.30 -10.74
CA GLN A 82 -7.66 26.67 -10.58
C GLN A 82 -7.51 27.43 -11.89
N ASP A 83 -8.58 28.08 -12.33
CA ASP A 83 -8.62 28.85 -13.57
C ASP A 83 -8.25 30.31 -13.29
N ILE A 84 -7.23 30.80 -13.98
CA ILE A 84 -6.83 32.21 -13.98
C ILE A 84 -7.19 32.79 -15.35
N ASN A 85 -8.09 33.77 -15.36
CA ASN A 85 -8.48 34.45 -16.56
C ASN A 85 -7.46 35.54 -16.89
N TYR A 86 -6.91 35.48 -18.11
CA TYR A 86 -5.98 36.48 -18.63
C TYR A 86 -6.42 36.92 -20.03
N PHE A 87 -6.92 38.13 -20.17
CA PHE A 87 -7.59 38.63 -21.37
C PHE A 87 -8.70 37.68 -21.86
N ASN A 88 -8.58 37.18 -23.09
CA ASN A 88 -9.53 36.24 -23.69
C ASN A 88 -9.11 34.77 -23.54
N GLN A 89 -8.18 34.49 -22.63
CA GLN A 89 -7.65 33.15 -22.39
C GLN A 89 -7.77 32.76 -20.90
N THR A 90 -7.95 31.48 -20.67
CA THR A 90 -7.94 30.90 -19.32
C THR A 90 -6.69 30.06 -19.18
N ILE A 91 -5.90 30.34 -18.14
CA ILE A 91 -4.72 29.56 -17.76
C ILE A 91 -5.08 28.73 -16.57
N LYS A 92 -4.73 27.43 -16.59
CA LYS A 92 -4.97 26.50 -15.46
C LYS A 92 -3.71 26.34 -14.64
N VAL A 93 -3.83 26.49 -13.32
CA VAL A 93 -2.77 26.24 -12.36
C VAL A 93 -3.21 25.16 -11.37
N ALA A 94 -2.25 24.44 -10.80
CA ALA A 94 -2.55 23.43 -9.78
C ALA A 94 -3.05 24.10 -8.49
N GLY A 95 -4.16 23.61 -7.97
CA GLY A 95 -4.75 24.03 -6.72
C GLY A 95 -4.45 23.03 -5.58
N LYS A 96 -5.43 22.79 -4.74
CA LYS A 96 -5.32 21.88 -3.59
C LYS A 96 -5.36 20.42 -4.03
N THR A 97 -4.43 19.63 -3.54
CA THR A 97 -4.46 18.16 -3.67
C THR A 97 -5.18 17.54 -2.49
N THR A 98 -6.08 16.62 -2.76
CA THR A 98 -6.83 15.85 -1.77
C THR A 98 -6.69 14.36 -2.05
N PHE A 99 -6.74 13.56 -0.98
CA PHE A 99 -6.73 12.11 -1.07
C PHE A 99 -8.14 11.57 -0.86
N GLU A 100 -8.53 10.62 -1.69
CA GLU A 100 -9.84 9.99 -1.60
C GLU A 100 -9.85 8.94 -0.48
N ASN A 101 -11.01 8.79 0.16
CA ASN A 101 -11.24 7.67 1.07
C ASN A 101 -11.21 6.37 0.28
N PHE A 102 -10.71 5.32 0.89
CA PHE A 102 -10.69 4.00 0.26
C PHE A 102 -11.28 2.94 1.17
N THR A 103 -11.93 1.96 0.57
CA THR A 103 -12.58 0.87 1.29
C THR A 103 -11.76 -0.42 1.11
N MET A 104 -11.29 -0.98 2.21
CA MET A 104 -10.71 -2.32 2.22
C MET A 104 -11.76 -3.35 2.66
N VAL A 105 -11.66 -4.54 2.09
CA VAL A 105 -12.51 -5.68 2.44
C VAL A 105 -11.68 -6.72 3.17
N LEU A 106 -12.19 -7.15 4.30
CA LEU A 106 -11.55 -8.11 5.19
C LEU A 106 -12.42 -9.35 5.33
N ARG A 107 -11.80 -10.50 5.53
CA ARG A 107 -12.47 -11.73 5.93
C ARG A 107 -12.55 -11.76 7.43
N ASP A 108 -13.72 -12.06 7.96
CA ASP A 108 -13.85 -12.28 9.39
C ASP A 108 -13.44 -13.69 9.76
N SER A 109 -12.86 -13.85 10.94
CA SER A 109 -12.39 -15.14 11.45
C SER A 109 -12.70 -15.25 12.93
N ILE A 110 -13.25 -16.37 13.33
CA ILE A 110 -13.61 -16.65 14.73
C ILE A 110 -12.41 -16.49 15.67
N GLY A 111 -11.21 -16.89 15.24
CA GLY A 111 -10.00 -16.81 16.06
C GLY A 111 -9.38 -15.43 16.15
N PHE A 112 -9.54 -14.60 15.10
CA PHE A 112 -8.92 -13.28 15.04
C PHE A 112 -9.88 -12.14 15.34
N ASP A 113 -11.20 -12.34 15.16
CA ASP A 113 -12.27 -11.37 15.42
C ASP A 113 -11.98 -9.97 14.83
N VAL A 114 -11.98 -9.91 13.51
CA VAL A 114 -11.70 -8.67 12.75
C VAL A 114 -12.73 -7.60 13.09
N GLU A 115 -13.98 -7.99 13.24
CA GLU A 115 -15.08 -7.08 13.57
C GLU A 115 -14.80 -6.33 14.87
N GLN A 116 -14.43 -7.05 15.95
CA GLN A 116 -14.17 -6.45 17.26
C GLN A 116 -12.98 -5.47 17.20
N LYS A 117 -11.93 -5.81 16.46
CA LYS A 117 -10.73 -4.95 16.35
C LYS A 117 -11.07 -3.62 15.67
N PHE A 118 -11.83 -3.66 14.57
CA PHE A 118 -12.24 -2.44 13.88
C PHE A 118 -13.35 -1.67 14.62
N LEU A 119 -14.23 -2.37 15.32
CA LEU A 119 -15.20 -1.75 16.21
C LEU A 119 -14.50 -0.97 17.34
N ASN A 120 -13.46 -1.56 17.94
CA ASN A 120 -12.65 -0.89 18.96
C ASN A 120 -11.94 0.34 18.41
N TRP A 121 -11.37 0.25 17.21
CA TRP A 121 -10.74 1.40 16.56
C TRP A 121 -11.75 2.50 16.25
N ARG A 122 -12.90 2.15 15.67
CA ARG A 122 -13.98 3.09 15.37
C ARG A 122 -14.55 3.75 16.63
N ASN A 123 -14.68 3.02 17.74
CA ASN A 123 -15.14 3.57 19.00
C ASN A 123 -14.16 4.61 19.61
N ARG A 124 -12.89 4.56 19.24
CA ARG A 124 -11.93 5.62 19.61
C ARG A 124 -12.12 6.89 18.79
N VAL A 125 -12.67 6.79 17.59
CA VAL A 125 -13.07 7.97 16.80
C VAL A 125 -14.32 8.59 17.39
N TYR A 126 -15.35 7.76 17.60
CA TYR A 126 -16.64 8.17 18.15
C TYR A 126 -17.28 7.02 18.93
N ASP A 127 -17.55 7.24 20.21
CA ASP A 127 -18.28 6.28 21.04
C ASP A 127 -19.79 6.57 20.98
N PRO A 128 -20.58 5.69 20.35
CA PRO A 128 -22.02 5.91 20.20
C PRO A 128 -22.80 5.81 21.52
N ARG A 129 -22.21 5.20 22.56
CA ARG A 129 -22.87 5.07 23.86
C ARG A 129 -22.81 6.36 24.66
N THR A 130 -21.69 7.06 24.56
CA THR A 130 -21.45 8.29 25.33
C THR A 130 -21.57 9.55 24.49
N GLY A 131 -21.60 9.43 23.15
CA GLY A 131 -21.59 10.56 22.22
C GLY A 131 -20.25 11.31 22.17
N ARG A 132 -19.19 10.76 22.74
CA ARG A 132 -17.88 11.42 22.80
C ARG A 132 -17.07 11.14 21.55
N MET A 133 -16.35 12.17 21.08
CA MET A 133 -15.35 12.07 20.05
C MET A 133 -13.96 11.99 20.67
N GLY A 134 -13.11 11.13 20.11
CA GLY A 134 -11.69 11.04 20.49
C GLY A 134 -10.83 12.13 19.89
N LEU A 135 -9.66 12.30 20.43
CA LEU A 135 -8.65 13.20 19.87
C LEU A 135 -7.96 12.54 18.66
N ALA A 136 -7.71 13.31 17.61
CA ALA A 136 -7.11 12.79 16.37
C ALA A 136 -5.79 12.04 16.62
N ALA A 137 -4.96 12.53 17.53
CA ALA A 137 -3.70 11.89 17.90
C ALA A 137 -3.88 10.48 18.52
N MET A 138 -5.06 10.18 19.09
CA MET A 138 -5.32 8.92 19.78
C MET A 138 -5.91 7.85 18.88
N TYR A 139 -6.54 8.23 17.75
CA TYR A 139 -7.18 7.27 16.86
C TYR A 139 -6.55 7.17 15.47
N LYS A 140 -5.71 8.12 15.05
CA LYS A 140 -5.03 8.05 13.76
C LYS A 140 -3.84 7.10 13.82
N LEU A 141 -3.76 6.22 12.83
CA LEU A 141 -2.66 5.29 12.60
C LEU A 141 -2.04 5.55 11.23
N ASP A 142 -0.79 5.19 11.09
CA ASP A 142 -0.15 5.11 9.79
C ASP A 142 -0.25 3.67 9.26
N ALA A 143 -0.38 3.52 7.95
CA ALA A 143 -0.40 2.23 7.31
C ALA A 143 0.66 2.18 6.21
N ILE A 144 1.27 1.00 6.04
CA ILE A 144 2.19 0.73 4.94
C ILE A 144 1.63 -0.43 4.12
N VAL A 145 1.57 -0.24 2.82
CA VAL A 145 1.19 -1.27 1.86
C VAL A 145 2.42 -1.68 1.08
N TYR A 146 2.83 -2.92 1.26
CA TYR A 146 3.95 -3.52 0.55
C TYR A 146 3.46 -4.26 -0.69
N GLU A 147 4.13 -4.06 -1.79
CA GLU A 147 3.96 -4.86 -3.01
C GLU A 147 5.18 -5.75 -3.20
N PHE A 148 4.94 -6.99 -3.62
CA PHE A 148 5.98 -7.99 -3.81
C PHE A 148 6.04 -8.48 -5.24
N THR A 149 7.24 -8.90 -5.66
CA THR A 149 7.42 -9.65 -6.90
C THR A 149 6.80 -11.06 -6.80
N PRO A 150 6.63 -11.79 -7.90
CA PRO A 150 6.20 -13.19 -7.86
C PRO A 150 7.10 -14.10 -6.99
N ASN A 151 8.36 -13.74 -6.84
CA ASN A 151 9.33 -14.47 -5.99
C ASN A 151 9.26 -14.09 -4.50
N ARG A 152 8.31 -13.21 -4.13
CA ARG A 152 8.14 -12.63 -2.79
C ARG A 152 9.24 -11.63 -2.38
N ASP A 153 10.02 -11.14 -3.31
CA ASP A 153 10.96 -10.06 -3.04
C ASP A 153 10.19 -8.74 -2.93
N TYR A 154 10.65 -7.89 -2.03
CA TYR A 154 10.09 -6.54 -1.87
C TYR A 154 10.27 -5.75 -3.17
N TYR A 155 9.20 -5.07 -3.59
CA TYR A 155 9.20 -4.28 -4.83
C TYR A 155 8.87 -2.81 -4.60
N ARG A 156 7.79 -2.53 -3.89
CA ARG A 156 7.31 -1.16 -3.63
C ARG A 156 6.66 -1.04 -2.27
N ALA A 157 6.66 0.17 -1.71
CA ALA A 157 5.86 0.50 -0.54
C ALA A 157 5.07 1.79 -0.75
N TRP A 158 3.83 1.76 -0.31
CA TRP A 158 2.99 2.93 -0.16
C TRP A 158 2.80 3.21 1.32
N LYS A 159 3.13 4.42 1.75
CA LYS A 159 2.84 4.87 3.10
C LYS A 159 1.61 5.76 3.08
N CYS A 160 0.64 5.42 3.93
CA CYS A 160 -0.58 6.17 4.15
C CYS A 160 -0.52 6.73 5.57
N GLU A 161 -0.51 8.05 5.70
CA GLU A 161 -0.40 8.72 7.00
C GLU A 161 -1.76 9.24 7.47
N GLY A 162 -1.98 9.14 8.78
CA GLY A 162 -3.17 9.66 9.42
C GLY A 162 -4.45 8.90 9.08
N CYS A 163 -4.37 7.58 8.88
CA CYS A 163 -5.52 6.73 8.57
C CYS A 163 -6.44 6.61 9.78
N PHE A 164 -7.76 6.65 9.53
CA PHE A 164 -8.77 6.30 10.52
C PHE A 164 -10.02 5.76 9.84
N PRO A 165 -10.80 4.88 10.52
CA PRO A 165 -12.03 4.35 9.97
C PRO A 165 -13.12 5.42 9.96
N SER A 166 -13.48 5.88 8.75
CA SER A 166 -14.61 6.80 8.53
C SER A 166 -15.93 6.06 8.42
N GLY A 167 -15.92 4.78 8.05
CA GLY A 167 -17.07 3.90 8.00
C GLY A 167 -16.66 2.45 8.18
N VAL A 168 -17.49 1.67 8.85
CA VAL A 168 -17.32 0.22 8.99
C VAL A 168 -18.67 -0.43 8.69
N ASP A 169 -18.64 -1.37 7.76
CA ASP A 169 -19.78 -2.21 7.41
C ASP A 169 -19.42 -3.65 7.84
N TYR A 170 -20.21 -4.19 8.74
CA TYR A 170 -19.97 -5.49 9.35
C TYR A 170 -20.50 -6.67 8.52
N GLY A 171 -21.04 -6.38 7.34
CA GLY A 171 -21.59 -7.37 6.42
C GLY A 171 -22.97 -7.86 6.82
N ASP A 172 -23.59 -8.60 5.90
CA ASP A 172 -24.91 -9.19 6.08
C ASP A 172 -24.82 -10.61 6.62
N MET A 173 -25.88 -11.05 7.28
CA MET A 173 -26.06 -12.43 7.74
C MET A 173 -27.23 -13.04 7.00
N ASP A 174 -26.99 -14.17 6.33
CA ASP A 174 -27.98 -14.92 5.58
C ASP A 174 -27.88 -16.41 5.90
N TYR A 175 -29.02 -17.04 6.21
CA TYR A 175 -29.07 -18.47 6.50
C TYR A 175 -28.92 -19.34 5.27
N ASP A 176 -29.23 -18.79 4.09
CA ASP A 176 -29.17 -19.50 2.82
C ASP A 176 -27.80 -19.41 2.13
N ASP A 177 -26.94 -18.47 2.58
CA ASP A 177 -25.59 -18.27 2.06
C ASP A 177 -24.51 -18.86 3.00
N GLY A 178 -23.87 -19.94 2.57
CA GLY A 178 -22.72 -20.53 3.25
C GLY A 178 -21.37 -19.87 2.98
N GLY A 179 -21.36 -18.66 2.41
CA GLY A 179 -20.14 -17.90 2.10
C GLY A 179 -19.40 -17.39 3.33
N GLU A 180 -18.21 -16.83 3.10
CA GLU A 180 -17.40 -16.21 4.16
C GLU A 180 -17.98 -14.83 4.56
N LYS A 181 -18.08 -14.57 5.86
CA LYS A 181 -18.42 -13.24 6.36
C LYS A 181 -17.30 -12.26 6.04
N GLN A 182 -17.68 -11.09 5.51
CA GLN A 182 -16.74 -10.04 5.13
C GLN A 182 -17.09 -8.75 5.87
N VAL A 183 -16.04 -8.05 6.29
CA VAL A 183 -16.15 -6.72 6.92
C VAL A 183 -15.52 -5.70 5.97
N SER A 184 -16.26 -4.66 5.64
CA SER A 184 -15.78 -3.58 4.77
C SER A 184 -15.47 -2.35 5.61
N VAL A 185 -14.23 -1.87 5.53
CA VAL A 185 -13.75 -0.72 6.31
C VAL A 185 -13.34 0.38 5.35
N THR A 186 -14.05 1.51 5.44
CA THR A 186 -13.69 2.72 4.72
C THR A 186 -12.72 3.53 5.57
N LEU A 187 -11.52 3.73 5.06
CA LEU A 187 -10.48 4.52 5.70
C LEU A 187 -10.39 5.90 5.05
N SER A 188 -10.33 6.91 5.88
CA SER A 188 -9.91 8.25 5.51
C SER A 188 -8.41 8.38 5.74
N VAL A 189 -7.71 9.09 4.86
CA VAL A 189 -6.26 9.26 4.91
C VAL A 189 -5.92 10.75 4.71
N ASP A 190 -4.95 11.25 5.47
CA ASP A 190 -4.51 12.63 5.33
C ASP A 190 -3.62 12.80 4.09
N ARG A 191 -2.71 11.86 3.87
CA ARG A 191 -1.82 11.82 2.70
C ARG A 191 -1.29 10.41 2.47
N ALA A 192 -0.93 10.14 1.22
CA ALA A 192 -0.31 8.89 0.83
C ALA A 192 0.78 9.16 -0.20
N TYR A 193 1.87 8.43 -0.10
CA TYR A 193 3.01 8.53 -1.00
C TYR A 193 3.79 7.23 -1.06
N ARG A 194 4.63 7.12 -2.09
CA ARG A 194 5.53 5.98 -2.21
C ARG A 194 6.75 6.18 -1.32
N ASP A 195 6.95 5.29 -0.36
CA ASP A 195 8.05 5.33 0.62
C ASP A 195 9.35 4.71 0.08
N ASP A 196 9.25 3.99 -1.02
CA ASP A 196 10.38 3.41 -1.75
C ASP A 196 11.08 4.38 -2.71
N LEU A 197 10.60 5.63 -2.80
CA LEU A 197 11.15 6.66 -3.67
C LEU A 197 11.79 7.78 -2.84
N GLN A 198 12.99 8.19 -3.23
CA GLN A 198 13.64 9.38 -2.67
C GLN A 198 13.86 10.44 -3.76
N TRP A 199 13.70 11.70 -3.38
CA TRP A 199 14.00 12.80 -4.28
C TRP A 199 15.49 12.97 -4.43
N ASN A 200 15.98 12.86 -5.66
CA ASN A 200 17.37 13.12 -6.00
C ASN A 200 17.49 14.57 -6.51
N SER A 201 18.13 15.42 -5.69
CA SER A 201 18.31 16.84 -6.02
C SER A 201 19.23 17.07 -7.22
N ASN A 202 20.10 16.13 -7.54
CA ASN A 202 21.04 16.26 -8.67
C ASN A 202 20.35 15.98 -10.01
N THR A 203 19.47 14.98 -10.06
CA THR A 203 18.75 14.61 -11.28
C THR A 203 17.39 15.27 -11.38
N GLN A 204 16.91 15.91 -10.31
CA GLN A 204 15.55 16.44 -10.18
C GLN A 204 14.46 15.40 -10.49
N GLN A 205 14.69 14.15 -10.09
CA GLN A 205 13.80 13.01 -10.28
C GLN A 205 13.64 12.22 -9.00
N LEU A 206 12.57 11.41 -8.95
CA LEU A 206 12.36 10.43 -7.90
C LEU A 206 13.11 9.15 -8.29
N ASP A 207 14.16 8.83 -7.54
CA ASP A 207 14.93 7.60 -7.72
C ASP A 207 14.39 6.51 -6.80
N HIS A 208 14.35 5.29 -7.30
CA HIS A 208 14.02 4.12 -6.50
C HIS A 208 15.19 3.87 -5.53
N VAL A 209 14.89 3.96 -4.25
CA VAL A 209 15.83 3.49 -3.24
C VAL A 209 15.76 1.97 -3.25
N VAL A 210 16.81 1.33 -3.72
CA VAL A 210 16.99 -0.12 -3.51
C VAL A 210 17.18 -0.30 -1.99
N GLY A 211 16.04 -0.28 -1.29
CA GLY A 211 15.99 -0.34 0.15
C GLY A 211 16.26 -1.76 0.58
N THR A 212 17.05 -1.89 1.62
CA THR A 212 16.89 -2.96 2.59
C THR A 212 15.41 -3.24 2.75
N ALA A 213 15.00 -4.46 2.43
CA ALA A 213 13.67 -4.95 2.82
C ALA A 213 13.40 -4.44 4.24
N PRO A 214 12.17 -3.95 4.52
CA PRO A 214 11.86 -3.53 5.87
C PRO A 214 12.34 -4.66 6.75
N VAL A 215 13.24 -4.33 7.68
CA VAL A 215 13.69 -5.29 8.68
C VAL A 215 12.38 -5.81 9.25
N SER A 216 12.06 -7.06 8.94
CA SER A 216 11.04 -7.74 9.71
C SER A 216 11.52 -7.53 11.13
N ASP A 217 10.84 -6.66 11.89
CA ASP A 217 10.97 -6.69 13.32
C ASP A 217 10.78 -8.17 13.65
N SER A 218 11.91 -8.84 13.80
CA SER A 218 11.94 -10.13 14.41
C SER A 218 11.26 -9.86 15.74
N LEU A 219 9.98 -10.25 15.80
CA LEU A 219 9.32 -10.46 17.06
C LEU A 219 10.16 -11.54 17.73
N GLU A 220 11.26 -11.12 18.36
CA GLU A 220 11.84 -11.87 19.45
C GLU A 220 10.74 -11.94 20.49
N TYR A 221 9.97 -13.00 20.40
CA TYR A 221 9.14 -13.46 21.48
C TYR A 221 10.15 -13.82 22.60
N ASP A 222 10.44 -12.84 23.45
CA ASP A 222 11.15 -13.06 24.70
C ASP A 222 10.24 -13.92 25.58
N GLY A 223 10.46 -15.22 25.47
CA GLY A 223 9.76 -16.26 26.26
C GLY A 223 10.21 -16.32 27.73
N SER A 224 10.68 -15.23 28.33
CA SER A 224 11.05 -15.15 29.72
C SER A 224 9.96 -14.48 30.57
N GLN A 225 8.88 -15.20 30.80
CA GLN A 225 8.06 -15.04 32.01
C GLN A 225 7.53 -16.43 32.37
N SER A 226 8.31 -17.11 33.14
CA SER A 226 7.86 -18.22 33.99
C SER A 226 7.28 -17.69 35.30
#